data_caf72131d83ca3f5a7324968ecb808bb
#
_entry.id   caf72131d83ca3f5a7324968ecb808bb
#
_cell.length_a   1.000
_cell.length_b   1.000
_cell.length_c   1.000
_cell.angle_alpha   90.00
_cell.angle_beta   90.00
_cell.angle_gamma   90.00
#
_symmetry.space_group_name_H-M   'P 1'
#
loop_
_entity.id
_entity.type
_entity.pdbx_description
1 polymer ?
#
loop_
_entity_poly.entity_id
_entity_poly.type
_entity_poly.pdbx_seq_one_letter_code
_entity_poly.pdbx_strand_id
1 'polypeptide(L)' 'MHVYGADPARRFVVLNDSRLTEGEKTSDEIFVREIRPDGVVLEFQNQRFFFPRDGL' A
#
# COMPACT_ATOMS: atom_id res chain seq x y z
N MET A 1 6.21 2.08 6.73
CA MET A 1 7.37 1.77 5.86
C MET A 1 6.87 1.53 4.44
N HIS A 2 7.63 1.96 3.47
CA HIS A 2 7.28 1.84 2.07
C HIS A 2 8.53 1.39 1.31
N VAL A 3 8.42 0.27 0.60
CA VAL A 3 9.51 -0.27 -0.21
C VAL A 3 9.04 -0.42 -1.65
N TYR A 4 9.74 0.24 -2.56
CA TYR A 4 9.43 0.19 -3.98
C TYR A 4 10.60 -0.44 -4.74
N GLY A 5 10.65 -1.77 -4.78
CA GLY A 5 11.65 -2.48 -5.55
C GLY A 5 11.35 -2.44 -7.05
N ALA A 6 12.37 -2.66 -7.89
CA ALA A 6 12.20 -2.71 -9.33
C ALA A 6 11.26 -3.85 -9.74
N ASP A 7 11.30 -4.96 -9.01
CA ASP A 7 10.39 -6.09 -9.22
C ASP A 7 9.09 -5.83 -8.47
N PRO A 8 7.94 -5.72 -9.15
CA PRO A 8 6.65 -5.49 -8.48
C PRO A 8 6.36 -6.47 -7.34
N ALA A 9 6.84 -7.72 -7.45
CA ALA A 9 6.61 -8.72 -6.40
C ALA A 9 7.36 -8.40 -5.10
N ARG A 10 8.32 -7.46 -5.14
CA ARG A 10 9.09 -7.07 -3.96
C ARG A 10 8.66 -5.75 -3.37
N ARG A 11 7.62 -5.14 -3.94
CA ARG A 11 7.07 -3.90 -3.43
C ARG A 11 6.12 -4.20 -2.29
N PHE A 12 6.27 -3.48 -1.19
CA PHE A 12 5.35 -3.65 -0.06
C PHE A 12 5.25 -2.36 0.75
N VAL A 13 4.20 -2.27 1.52
CA VAL A 13 4.01 -1.23 2.53
C VAL A 13 3.72 -1.90 3.86
N VAL A 14 4.06 -1.22 4.95
CA VAL A 14 3.71 -1.69 6.29
C VAL A 14 2.68 -0.74 6.86
N LEU A 15 1.49 -1.26 7.11
CA LEU A 15 0.36 -0.51 7.66
C LEU A 15 -0.14 -1.25 8.90
N ASN A 16 -0.24 -0.55 10.04
CA ASN A 16 -0.75 -1.14 11.28
C ASN A 16 -0.04 -2.46 11.62
N ASP A 17 1.29 -2.48 11.47
CA ASP A 17 2.14 -3.65 11.70
C ASP A 17 1.92 -4.80 10.73
N SER A 18 1.17 -4.58 9.66
CA SER A 18 0.95 -5.58 8.61
C SER A 18 1.73 -5.22 7.37
N ARG A 19 2.48 -6.20 6.87
CA ARG A 19 3.21 -6.05 5.61
C ARG A 19 2.29 -6.47 4.46
N LEU A 20 2.06 -5.55 3.53
CA LEU A 20 1.10 -5.73 2.46
C LEU A 20 1.75 -5.49 1.10
N THR A 21 1.44 -6.36 0.14
CA THR A 21 1.79 -6.17 -1.26
C THR A 21 0.54 -5.72 -2.03
N GLU A 22 0.75 -5.36 -3.30
CA GLU A 22 -0.39 -4.96 -4.15
C GLU A 22 -1.43 -6.07 -4.22
N GLY A 23 -2.70 -5.71 -4.07
CA GLY A 23 -3.82 -6.65 -4.11
C GLY A 23 -4.21 -7.22 -2.76
N GLU A 24 -3.39 -7.01 -1.71
CA GLU A 24 -3.72 -7.49 -0.37
C GLU A 24 -4.57 -6.48 0.37
N LYS A 25 -5.20 -6.92 1.45
CA LYS A 25 -6.03 -6.05 2.28
C LYS A 25 -5.70 -6.26 3.76
N THR A 26 -5.97 -5.21 4.54
CA THR A 26 -5.87 -5.30 6.01
C THR A 26 -7.12 -5.95 6.59
N SER A 27 -7.08 -6.24 7.91
CA SER A 27 -8.26 -6.73 8.62
C SER A 27 -9.40 -5.71 8.64
N ASP A 28 -9.10 -4.43 8.45
CA ASP A 28 -10.09 -3.36 8.35
C ASP A 28 -10.64 -3.19 6.94
N GLU A 29 -10.30 -4.12 6.02
CA GLU A 29 -10.74 -4.11 4.63
C GLU A 29 -10.22 -2.92 3.84
N ILE A 30 -9.03 -2.44 4.17
CA ILE A 30 -8.34 -1.44 3.37
C ILE A 30 -7.47 -2.19 2.35
N PHE A 31 -7.76 -2.00 1.08
CA PHE A 31 -7.05 -2.67 -0.01
C PHE A 31 -5.85 -1.85 -0.46
N VAL A 32 -4.74 -2.54 -0.71
CA VAL A 32 -3.58 -1.93 -1.36
C VAL A 32 -3.78 -2.11 -2.86
N ARG A 33 -4.10 -1.01 -3.55
CA ARG A 33 -4.39 -1.08 -4.99
C ARG A 33 -3.15 -0.92 -5.84
N GLU A 34 -2.27 -0.03 -5.46
CA GLU A 34 -1.05 0.21 -6.22
C GLU A 34 0.04 0.74 -5.29
N ILE A 35 1.23 0.18 -5.41
CA ILE A 35 2.41 0.71 -4.71
C ILE A 35 3.22 1.49 -5.73
N ARG A 36 3.41 2.79 -5.48
CA ARG A 36 4.08 3.71 -6.38
C ARG A 36 5.40 4.17 -5.78
N PRO A 37 6.34 4.69 -6.59
CA PRO A 37 7.60 5.21 -6.06
C PRO A 37 7.39 6.31 -5.02
N ASP A 38 6.33 7.09 -5.17
CA ASP A 38 6.05 8.26 -4.32
C ASP A 38 5.04 7.97 -3.21
N GLY A 39 4.48 6.76 -3.15
CA GLY A 39 3.52 6.43 -2.10
C GLY A 39 2.72 5.17 -2.40
N VAL A 40 1.49 5.16 -1.95
CA VAL A 40 0.61 4.01 -2.13
C VAL A 40 -0.82 4.48 -2.36
N VAL A 41 -1.54 3.77 -3.25
CA VAL A 41 -2.96 3.97 -3.48
C VAL A 41 -3.71 2.92 -2.67
N LEU A 42 -4.51 3.38 -1.73
CA LEU A 42 -5.35 2.53 -0.90
C LEU A 42 -6.81 2.70 -1.29
N GLU A 43 -7.61 1.68 -1.05
CA GLU A 43 -9.04 1.73 -1.32
C GLU A 43 -9.81 1.24 -0.09
N PHE A 44 -10.81 2.01 0.31
CA PHE A 44 -11.68 1.67 1.42
C PHE A 44 -13.10 2.10 1.04
N GLN A 45 -14.05 1.16 1.13
CA GLN A 45 -15.46 1.43 0.82
C GLN A 45 -15.64 2.06 -0.57
N ASN A 46 -14.96 1.50 -1.56
CA ASN A 46 -15.00 1.94 -2.96
C ASN A 46 -14.44 3.34 -3.20
N GLN A 47 -13.71 3.90 -2.23
CA GLN A 47 -13.04 5.17 -2.38
C GLN A 47 -11.53 4.94 -2.36
N ARG A 48 -10.82 5.61 -3.26
CA ARG A 48 -9.38 5.48 -3.37
C ARG A 48 -8.69 6.71 -2.79
N PHE A 49 -7.59 6.45 -2.08
CA PHE A 49 -6.79 7.48 -1.44
C PHE A 49 -5.33 7.27 -1.82
N PHE A 50 -4.62 8.36 -2.06
CA PHE A 50 -3.19 8.31 -2.23
C PHE A 50 -2.51 8.75 -0.95
N PHE A 51 -1.60 7.93 -0.44
CA PHE A 51 -0.78 8.28 0.72
C PHE A 51 0.67 8.42 0.28
N PRO A 52 1.27 9.61 0.45
CA PRO A 52 2.68 9.80 0.14
C PRO A 52 3.56 8.92 1.02
N ARG A 53 4.67 8.46 0.45
CA ARG A 53 5.62 7.61 1.21
C ARG A 53 6.13 8.29 2.48
N ASP A 54 6.24 9.61 2.47
CA ASP A 54 6.73 10.35 3.64
C ASP A 54 5.75 10.34 4.80
N GLY A 55 4.51 9.93 4.57
CA GLY A 55 3.50 9.78 5.60
C GLY A 55 3.34 8.35 6.12
N LEU A 56 4.17 7.43 5.65
CA LEU A 56 4.05 6.01 6.01
C LEU A 56 5.05 5.56 7.07
#